data_ffbacbebd38d8bcdce879c3df65812d0
#
_entry.id   ffbacbebd38d8bcdce879c3df65812d0
#
_cell.length_a   1.000
_cell.length_b   1.000
_cell.length_c   1.000
_cell.angle_alpha   90.00
_cell.angle_beta   90.00
_cell.angle_gamma   90.00
#
_symmetry.space_group_name_H-M   'P 1'
#
loop_
_entity.id
_entity.type
_entity.pdbx_description
1 polymer ?
#
loop_
_entity_poly.entity_id
_entity_poly.type
_entity_poly.pdbx_seq_one_letter_code
_entity_poly.pdbx_strand_id
1 'polypeptide(L)'
;MIVAMAVTPLRMLFKGWQFPSWLMKRRRYLGVAAFGYGLLHFVFFLMREGDLAYIFVDIGQTWMWTGWIAFLALVPLALTSNNWSVRALGWRWKRLQQLVYLAAVLAFGHWVLHRYNFGPALMWFMPLTLLELYRIRLSFLRSRAVLQPS
;
A
#
# COMPACT_ATOMS: atom_id res chain seq x y z
N MET A 1 -5.44 1.79 1.43
CA MET A 1 -4.23 1.19 0.84
C MET A 1 -4.54 -0.15 0.16
N ILE A 2 -5.04 -1.17 0.85
CA ILE A 2 -5.37 -2.51 0.31
C ILE A 2 -6.22 -2.43 -0.96
N VAL A 3 -7.33 -1.67 -0.94
CA VAL A 3 -8.20 -1.48 -2.11
C VAL A 3 -7.42 -0.88 -3.29
N ALA A 4 -6.58 0.14 -3.07
CA ALA A 4 -5.79 0.76 -4.13
C ALA A 4 -4.79 -0.20 -4.79
N MET A 5 -4.26 -1.17 -4.04
CA MET A 5 -3.37 -2.21 -4.56
C MET A 5 -4.15 -3.30 -5.29
N ALA A 6 -5.31 -3.72 -4.77
CA ALA A 6 -6.15 -4.76 -5.35
C ALA A 6 -6.75 -4.37 -6.72
N VAL A 7 -6.83 -3.09 -7.07
CA VAL A 7 -7.45 -2.61 -8.33
C VAL A 7 -6.85 -3.25 -9.58
N THR A 8 -5.51 -3.34 -9.63
CA THR A 8 -4.82 -3.90 -10.81
C THR A 8 -5.11 -5.39 -11.01
N PRO A 9 -4.93 -6.27 -10.01
CA PRO A 9 -5.25 -7.68 -10.18
C PRO A 9 -6.75 -7.92 -10.37
N LEU A 10 -7.63 -7.15 -9.72
CA LEU A 10 -9.08 -7.25 -9.94
C LEU A 10 -9.47 -6.96 -11.39
N ARG A 11 -8.87 -5.93 -12.01
CA ARG A 11 -9.09 -5.65 -13.43
C ARG A 11 -8.60 -6.78 -14.35
N MET A 12 -7.53 -7.47 -13.96
CA MET A 12 -7.01 -8.61 -14.73
C MET A 12 -7.90 -9.85 -14.58
N LEU A 13 -8.51 -10.04 -13.41
CA LEU A 13 -9.40 -11.16 -13.10
C LEU A 13 -10.78 -10.97 -13.76
N PHE A 14 -11.36 -9.78 -13.64
CA PHE A 14 -12.69 -9.44 -14.13
C PHE A 14 -12.59 -8.58 -15.39
N LYS A 15 -12.08 -9.18 -16.48
CA LYS A 15 -12.02 -8.55 -17.80
C LYS A 15 -13.43 -8.24 -18.31
N GLY A 16 -13.67 -6.99 -18.72
CA GLY A 16 -14.97 -6.54 -19.23
C GLY A 16 -15.89 -5.90 -18.18
N TRP A 17 -15.64 -6.05 -16.90
CA TRP A 17 -16.42 -5.36 -15.88
C TRP A 17 -16.06 -3.87 -15.81
N GLN A 18 -17.11 -3.05 -15.73
CA GLN A 18 -16.92 -1.58 -15.69
C GLN A 18 -16.36 -1.12 -14.34
N PHE A 19 -16.72 -1.80 -13.23
CA PHE A 19 -16.34 -1.39 -11.87
C PHE A 19 -14.82 -1.39 -11.64
N PRO A 20 -14.02 -2.44 -11.96
CA PRO A 20 -12.56 -2.38 -11.81
C PRO A 20 -11.91 -1.34 -12.72
N SER A 21 -12.48 -1.09 -13.90
CA SER A 21 -12.00 -0.05 -14.82
C SER A 21 -12.26 1.36 -14.28
N TRP A 22 -13.42 1.58 -13.68
CA TRP A 22 -13.77 2.83 -12.98
C TRP A 22 -12.84 3.06 -11.78
N LEU A 23 -12.60 2.02 -10.99
CA LEU A 23 -11.71 2.06 -9.83
C LEU A 23 -10.26 2.37 -10.21
N MET A 24 -9.79 1.84 -11.35
CA MET A 24 -8.46 2.13 -11.89
C MET A 24 -8.26 3.62 -12.18
N LYS A 25 -9.28 4.29 -12.75
CA LYS A 25 -9.24 5.74 -13.00
C LYS A 25 -9.12 6.54 -11.69
N ARG A 26 -9.62 6.00 -10.57
CA ARG A 26 -9.63 6.64 -9.25
C ARG A 26 -8.56 6.12 -8.27
N ARG A 27 -7.70 5.21 -8.72
CA ARG A 27 -6.66 4.59 -7.87
C ARG A 27 -5.82 5.63 -7.12
N ARG A 28 -5.54 6.76 -7.76
CA ARG A 28 -4.76 7.85 -7.16
C ARG A 28 -5.48 8.46 -5.95
N TYR A 29 -6.77 8.74 -6.08
CA TYR A 29 -7.58 9.26 -4.97
C TYR A 29 -7.68 8.27 -3.81
N LEU A 30 -7.78 6.97 -4.10
CA LEU A 30 -7.77 5.91 -3.09
C LEU A 30 -6.43 5.85 -2.34
N GLY A 31 -5.31 6.10 -3.04
CA GLY A 31 -4.00 6.18 -2.43
C GLY A 31 -3.86 7.38 -1.49
N VAL A 32 -4.30 8.55 -1.94
CA VAL A 32 -4.29 9.78 -1.12
C VAL A 32 -5.23 9.65 0.08
N ALA A 33 -6.42 9.07 -0.10
CA ALA A 33 -7.33 8.80 1.02
C ALA A 33 -6.71 7.84 2.04
N ALA A 34 -6.01 6.80 1.58
CA ALA A 34 -5.30 5.89 2.48
C ALA A 34 -4.22 6.60 3.30
N PHE A 35 -3.48 7.53 2.69
CA PHE A 35 -2.55 8.40 3.42
C PHE A 35 -3.27 9.29 4.42
N GLY A 36 -4.41 9.91 4.04
CA GLY A 36 -5.22 10.73 4.94
C GLY A 36 -5.67 9.97 6.20
N TYR A 37 -6.14 8.73 6.05
CA TYR A 37 -6.45 7.86 7.19
C TYR A 37 -5.22 7.53 8.04
N GLY A 38 -4.08 7.27 7.40
CA GLY A 38 -2.81 7.06 8.11
C GLY A 38 -2.38 8.28 8.91
N LEU A 39 -2.54 9.48 8.33
CA LEU A 39 -2.26 10.75 9.01
C LEU A 39 -3.20 10.98 10.19
N LEU A 40 -4.50 10.74 10.04
CA LEU A 40 -5.46 10.84 11.14
C LEU A 40 -5.13 9.84 12.26
N HIS A 41 -4.81 8.60 11.91
CA HIS A 41 -4.37 7.59 12.88
C HIS A 41 -3.14 8.07 13.65
N PHE A 42 -2.17 8.64 12.96
CA PHE A 42 -0.96 9.21 13.56
C PHE A 42 -1.26 10.38 14.50
N VAL A 43 -2.13 11.31 14.08
CA VAL A 43 -2.54 12.44 14.90
C VAL A 43 -3.26 11.96 16.17
N PHE A 44 -4.22 11.02 16.04
CA PHE A 44 -4.91 10.47 17.22
C PHE A 44 -3.97 9.71 18.15
N PHE A 45 -2.94 9.03 17.62
CA PHE A 45 -1.90 8.42 18.44
C PHE A 45 -1.18 9.49 19.28
N LEU A 46 -0.72 10.59 18.65
CA LEU A 46 -0.05 11.68 19.37
C LEU A 46 -0.96 12.33 20.43
N MET A 47 -2.23 12.54 20.11
CA MET A 47 -3.19 13.12 21.05
C MET A 47 -3.49 12.18 22.25
N ARG A 48 -3.50 10.88 22.01
CA ARG A 48 -3.76 9.90 23.08
C ARG A 48 -2.60 9.78 24.05
N GLU A 49 -1.37 9.77 23.57
CA GLU A 49 -0.18 9.67 24.41
C GLU A 49 0.07 10.95 25.23
N GLY A 50 -0.37 12.12 24.74
CA GLY A 50 -0.43 13.40 25.48
C GLY A 50 0.92 13.99 25.89
N ASP A 51 1.95 13.17 26.04
CA ASP A 51 3.31 13.58 26.38
C ASP A 51 4.33 12.92 25.44
N LEU A 52 5.21 13.73 24.88
CA LEU A 52 6.29 13.26 24.01
C LEU A 52 7.24 12.29 24.73
N ALA A 53 7.35 12.39 26.06
CA ALA A 53 8.18 11.48 26.84
C ALA A 53 7.74 10.01 26.68
N TYR A 54 6.45 9.71 26.64
CA TYR A 54 5.95 8.36 26.42
C TYR A 54 6.28 7.84 25.02
N ILE A 55 6.26 8.71 24.00
CA ILE A 55 6.66 8.35 22.63
C ILE A 55 8.13 7.91 22.59
N PHE A 56 9.00 8.58 23.35
CA PHE A 56 10.42 8.23 23.45
C PHE A 56 10.63 6.91 24.21
N VAL A 57 9.83 6.59 25.21
CA VAL A 57 9.88 5.29 25.92
C VAL A 57 9.51 4.15 24.96
N ASP A 58 8.47 4.34 24.15
CA ASP A 58 8.00 3.32 23.19
C ASP A 58 8.87 3.21 21.93
N ILE A 59 9.82 4.13 21.73
CA ILE A 59 10.69 4.13 20.55
C ILE A 59 11.53 2.86 20.43
N GLY A 60 11.77 2.15 21.54
CA GLY A 60 12.42 0.85 21.56
C GLY A 60 11.57 -0.31 21.03
N GLN A 61 10.27 -0.12 20.84
CA GLN A 61 9.35 -1.17 20.43
C GLN A 61 9.36 -1.37 18.89
N THR A 62 9.51 -2.61 18.45
CA THR A 62 9.58 -2.95 17.00
C THR A 62 8.32 -2.54 16.23
N TRP A 63 7.13 -2.66 16.85
CA TRP A 63 5.88 -2.25 16.24
C TRP A 63 5.85 -0.74 15.93
N MET A 64 6.46 0.09 16.79
CA MET A 64 6.54 1.52 16.60
C MET A 64 7.30 1.85 15.30
N TRP A 65 8.49 1.28 15.11
CA TRP A 65 9.31 1.48 13.91
C TRP A 65 8.63 1.04 12.63
N THR A 66 7.95 -0.10 12.65
CA THR A 66 7.21 -0.57 11.47
C THR A 66 6.12 0.41 11.07
N GLY A 67 5.41 1.01 12.05
CA GLY A 67 4.41 2.05 11.82
C GLY A 67 5.01 3.33 11.25
N TRP A 68 6.10 3.83 11.85
CA TRP A 68 6.78 5.03 11.40
C TRP A 68 7.31 4.91 9.98
N ILE A 69 8.02 3.82 9.67
CA ILE A 69 8.59 3.62 8.33
C ILE A 69 7.47 3.43 7.30
N ALA A 70 6.38 2.71 7.65
CA ALA A 70 5.22 2.59 6.78
C ALA A 70 4.60 3.96 6.47
N PHE A 71 4.41 4.80 7.48
CA PHE A 71 3.85 6.14 7.32
C PHE A 71 4.78 7.03 6.47
N LEU A 72 6.08 7.07 6.78
CA LEU A 72 7.06 7.83 6.01
C LEU A 72 7.14 7.38 4.54
N ALA A 73 6.97 6.07 4.26
CA ALA A 73 6.89 5.57 2.90
C ALA A 73 5.64 6.07 2.15
N LEU A 74 4.52 6.31 2.85
CA LEU A 74 3.29 6.84 2.25
C LEU A 74 3.37 8.34 1.94
N VAL A 75 4.19 9.13 2.65
CA VAL A 75 4.34 10.57 2.44
C VAL A 75 4.72 10.91 0.98
N PRO A 76 5.85 10.41 0.42
CA PRO A 76 6.21 10.72 -0.96
C PRO A 76 5.20 10.19 -1.98
N LEU A 77 4.50 9.08 -1.68
CA LEU A 77 3.46 8.57 -2.55
C LEU A 77 2.28 9.53 -2.65
N ALA A 78 1.85 10.10 -1.52
CA ALA A 78 0.77 11.07 -1.47
C ALA A 78 1.16 12.41 -2.13
N LEU A 79 2.32 12.95 -1.78
CA LEU A 79 2.84 14.22 -2.30
C LEU A 79 3.03 14.18 -3.83
N THR A 80 3.47 13.04 -4.37
CA THR A 80 3.68 12.87 -5.81
C THR A 80 2.44 12.35 -6.56
N SER A 81 1.31 12.23 -5.88
CA SER A 81 0.03 11.80 -6.47
C SER A 81 -0.69 12.92 -7.21
N ASN A 82 0.02 13.68 -8.04
CA ASN A 82 -0.52 14.77 -8.86
C ASN A 82 0.03 14.74 -10.30
N ASN A 83 -0.61 15.47 -11.21
CA ASN A 83 -0.24 15.46 -12.64
C ASN A 83 1.12 16.12 -12.90
N TRP A 84 1.49 17.10 -12.10
CA TRP A 84 2.78 17.77 -12.21
C TRP A 84 3.91 16.78 -11.89
N SER A 85 3.84 16.08 -10.76
CA SER A 85 4.83 15.08 -10.36
C SER A 85 4.96 13.94 -11.39
N VAL A 86 3.85 13.48 -11.98
CA VAL A 86 3.88 12.47 -13.04
C VAL A 86 4.68 12.96 -14.24
N ARG A 87 4.49 14.22 -14.66
CA ARG A 87 5.24 14.80 -15.78
C ARG A 87 6.70 15.05 -15.42
N ALA A 88 6.97 15.61 -14.25
CA ALA A 88 8.32 15.95 -13.80
C ALA A 88 9.19 14.71 -13.57
N LEU A 89 8.65 13.66 -12.95
CA LEU A 89 9.39 12.44 -12.60
C LEU A 89 9.42 11.40 -13.73
N GLY A 90 8.50 11.48 -14.69
CA GLY A 90 8.42 10.54 -15.83
C GLY A 90 8.41 9.06 -15.37
N TRP A 91 9.36 8.27 -15.88
CA TRP A 91 9.48 6.85 -15.56
C TRP A 91 9.83 6.57 -14.10
N ARG A 92 10.52 7.51 -13.42
CA ARG A 92 10.89 7.41 -12.00
C ARG A 92 9.65 7.43 -11.10
N TRP A 93 8.58 8.10 -11.53
CA TRP A 93 7.32 8.12 -10.79
C TRP A 93 6.76 6.71 -10.54
N LYS A 94 6.82 5.83 -11.54
CA LYS A 94 6.36 4.43 -11.37
C LYS A 94 7.18 3.68 -10.33
N ARG A 95 8.50 3.88 -10.30
CA ARG A 95 9.39 3.26 -9.30
C ARG A 95 9.10 3.80 -7.90
N LEU A 96 8.92 5.11 -7.77
CA LEU A 96 8.54 5.72 -6.50
C LEU A 96 7.23 5.14 -5.98
N GLN A 97 6.22 5.00 -6.83
CA GLN A 97 4.92 4.43 -6.46
C GLN A 97 5.01 2.95 -6.01
N GLN A 98 6.08 2.23 -6.29
CA GLN A 98 6.31 0.87 -5.79
C GLN A 98 6.58 0.83 -4.28
N LEU A 99 6.95 1.94 -3.64
CA LEU A 99 7.05 2.03 -2.17
C LEU A 99 5.74 1.65 -1.47
N VAL A 100 4.61 1.65 -2.18
CA VAL A 100 3.33 1.17 -1.63
C VAL A 100 3.40 -0.30 -1.16
N TYR A 101 4.22 -1.13 -1.80
CA TYR A 101 4.40 -2.53 -1.39
C TYR A 101 5.18 -2.61 -0.07
N LEU A 102 6.24 -1.81 0.07
CA LEU A 102 6.98 -1.70 1.33
C LEU A 102 6.05 -1.19 2.45
N ALA A 103 5.30 -0.12 2.19
CA ALA A 103 4.33 0.41 3.14
C ALA A 103 3.27 -0.63 3.53
N ALA A 104 2.82 -1.49 2.60
CA ALA A 104 1.85 -2.53 2.88
C ALA A 104 2.41 -3.62 3.80
N VAL A 105 3.63 -4.10 3.54
CA VAL A 105 4.30 -5.12 4.37
C VAL A 105 4.55 -4.56 5.78
N LEU A 106 5.03 -3.33 5.88
CA LEU A 106 5.31 -2.69 7.17
C LEU A 106 4.02 -2.40 7.94
N ALA A 107 2.93 -1.98 7.27
CA ALA A 107 1.63 -1.76 7.91
C ALA A 107 1.03 -3.09 8.42
N PHE A 108 1.20 -4.19 7.68
CA PHE A 108 0.83 -5.52 8.14
C PHE A 108 1.64 -5.91 9.39
N GLY A 109 2.97 -5.77 9.34
CA GLY A 109 3.86 -6.02 10.47
C GLY A 109 3.50 -5.18 11.70
N HIS A 110 3.26 -3.88 11.50
CA HIS A 110 2.81 -2.97 12.54
C HIS A 110 1.53 -3.47 13.23
N TRP A 111 0.53 -3.87 12.44
CA TRP A 111 -0.73 -4.37 12.99
C TRP A 111 -0.55 -5.64 13.80
N VAL A 112 0.18 -6.61 13.24
CA VAL A 112 0.45 -7.90 13.89
C VAL A 112 1.24 -7.73 15.19
N LEU A 113 2.32 -6.96 15.16
CA LEU A 113 3.21 -6.75 16.30
C LEU A 113 2.54 -5.93 17.42
N HIS A 114 1.72 -4.93 17.06
CA HIS A 114 1.05 -4.08 18.04
C HIS A 114 -0.08 -4.82 18.80
N ARG A 115 -0.84 -5.66 18.12
CA ARG A 115 -2.01 -6.33 18.68
C ARG A 115 -1.76 -7.79 19.09
N TYR A 116 -0.64 -8.39 18.65
CA TYR A 116 -0.38 -9.84 18.77
C TYR A 116 -1.57 -10.69 18.29
N ASN A 117 -2.38 -10.13 17.39
CA ASN A 117 -3.59 -10.76 16.86
C ASN A 117 -3.51 -10.86 15.34
N PHE A 118 -3.21 -12.06 14.85
CA PHE A 118 -3.05 -12.35 13.43
C PHE A 118 -4.38 -12.42 12.67
N GLY A 119 -5.47 -12.79 13.33
CA GLY A 119 -6.75 -13.06 12.68
C GLY A 119 -7.26 -11.92 11.81
N PRO A 120 -7.54 -10.72 12.36
CA PRO A 120 -8.00 -9.58 11.57
C PRO A 120 -7.00 -9.12 10.52
N ALA A 121 -5.69 -9.16 10.83
CA ALA A 121 -4.66 -8.78 9.87
C ALA A 121 -4.66 -9.73 8.67
N LEU A 122 -4.69 -11.04 8.88
CA LEU A 122 -4.77 -12.04 7.82
C LEU A 122 -6.06 -11.91 7.00
N MET A 123 -7.20 -11.68 7.65
CA MET A 123 -8.48 -11.53 6.96
C MET A 123 -8.44 -10.43 5.88
N TRP A 124 -7.76 -9.32 6.13
CA TRP A 124 -7.67 -8.21 5.19
C TRP A 124 -6.50 -8.33 4.19
N PHE A 125 -5.37 -8.86 4.62
CA PHE A 125 -4.16 -8.94 3.78
C PHE A 125 -4.09 -10.23 2.96
N MET A 126 -4.68 -11.34 3.39
CA MET A 126 -4.66 -12.60 2.64
C MET A 126 -5.31 -12.48 1.26
N PRO A 127 -6.52 -11.88 1.10
CA PRO A 127 -7.11 -11.68 -0.22
C PRO A 127 -6.23 -10.82 -1.12
N LEU A 128 -5.60 -9.77 -0.57
CA LEU A 128 -4.67 -8.93 -1.32
C LEU A 128 -3.46 -9.72 -1.79
N THR A 129 -2.86 -10.53 -0.91
CA THR A 129 -1.69 -11.36 -1.23
C THR A 129 -2.00 -12.35 -2.34
N LEU A 130 -3.15 -13.03 -2.27
CA LEU A 130 -3.59 -13.96 -3.31
C LEU A 130 -3.79 -13.26 -4.66
N LEU A 131 -4.40 -12.08 -4.67
CA LEU A 131 -4.58 -11.27 -5.87
C LEU A 131 -3.25 -10.81 -6.48
N GLU A 132 -2.29 -10.41 -5.67
CA GLU A 132 -0.96 -9.99 -6.15
C GLU A 132 -0.15 -11.19 -6.67
N LEU A 133 -0.20 -12.34 -6.00
CA LEU A 133 0.42 -13.57 -6.49
C LEU A 133 -0.18 -14.00 -7.84
N TYR A 134 -1.50 -13.95 -7.99
CA TYR A 134 -2.17 -14.19 -9.26
C TYR A 134 -1.68 -13.25 -10.37
N ARG A 135 -1.54 -11.96 -10.06
CA ARG A 135 -1.02 -10.96 -10.99
C ARG A 135 0.42 -11.28 -11.42
N ILE A 136 1.28 -11.62 -10.46
CA ILE A 136 2.68 -11.98 -10.72
C ILE A 136 2.75 -13.21 -11.63
N ARG A 137 1.98 -14.25 -11.30
CA ARG A 137 1.89 -15.47 -12.12
C ARG A 137 1.49 -15.16 -13.57
N LEU A 138 0.45 -14.36 -13.76
CA LEU A 138 0.00 -13.97 -15.11
C LEU A 138 1.07 -13.17 -15.89
N SER A 139 1.78 -12.27 -15.22
CA SER A 139 2.85 -11.51 -15.87
C SER A 139 4.00 -12.42 -16.30
N PHE A 140 4.36 -13.40 -15.49
CA PHE A 140 5.39 -14.40 -15.80
C PHE A 140 5.01 -15.28 -16.99
N LEU A 141 3.77 -15.77 -17.04
CA LEU A 141 3.27 -16.59 -18.15
C LEU A 141 3.28 -15.82 -19.47
N ARG A 142 2.88 -14.54 -19.45
CA ARG A 142 2.91 -13.68 -20.65
C ARG A 142 4.33 -13.41 -21.14
N SER A 143 5.28 -13.19 -20.24
CA SER A 143 6.67 -13.00 -20.60
C SER A 143 7.27 -14.23 -21.29
N ARG A 144 6.93 -15.43 -20.82
CA ARG A 144 7.36 -16.70 -21.44
C ARG A 144 6.74 -16.92 -22.82
N ALA A 145 5.46 -16.59 -22.99
CA ALA A 145 4.77 -16.74 -24.29
C ALA A 145 5.36 -15.82 -25.39
N VAL A 146 5.91 -14.67 -25.02
CA VAL A 146 6.57 -13.75 -25.96
C VAL A 146 7.97 -14.24 -26.35
N LEU A 147 8.62 -15.02 -25.49
CA LEU A 147 9.98 -15.55 -25.74
C LEU A 147 10.01 -16.88 -26.50
N GLN A 148 8.87 -17.52 -26.77
CA GLN A 148 8.71 -18.71 -27.59
C GLN A 148 7.85 -18.38 -28.83
N PRO A 149 8.42 -17.72 -29.87
CA PRO A 149 7.75 -17.66 -31.16
C PRO A 149 7.76 -19.07 -31.77
N SER A 150 6.60 -19.56 -32.15
CA SER A 150 6.39 -20.83 -32.89
C SER A 150 7.07 -20.76 -34.26
#